data_81fce2710cfeb1c5de0d35c349523ea8
#
_entry.id   81fce2710cfeb1c5de0d35c349523ea8
#
_cell.length_a   1.000
_cell.length_b   1.000
_cell.length_c   1.000
_cell.angle_alpha   90.00
_cell.angle_beta   90.00
_cell.angle_gamma   90.00
#
_symmetry.space_group_name_H-M   'P 1'
#
loop_
_entity.id
_entity.type
_entity.pdbx_description
1 polymer ?
#
loop_
_entity_poly.entity_id
_entity_poly.type
_entity_poly.pdbx_seq_one_letter_code
_entity_poly.pdbx_strand_id
1 'polypeptide(L)'
;MTAAGAGLSRFSINQETVKQWSLPELVEGCGKAGVTQVGLWRAPVQEYGVERAARLVREAGLTVTSLCRGGFLTASEPGARAAALDDNRAAIDEAAALATTTLVLVSGGLPAGDRDLHGARERIAEALAELAPYARERGVRLAIEPLHPMFASDRCVVSTLGQALDLAERFPVEEVGVVVDTYHIWWDDTVAAGIARAGAAGPDGGRIAAFQLADWITPLPAGVLLGRGQLGDGSVDLRRFRELVDTAGYTGPVEVEIFNEGLWARDGAEVLEEVLERYAAHAL
;
A
#
# COMPACT_ATOMS: atom_id res chain seq x y z
N MET A 1 -8.30 5.38 29.14
CA MET A 1 -7.60 4.79 27.99
C MET A 1 -6.25 4.31 28.49
N THR A 2 -5.98 3.03 28.43
CA THR A 2 -4.65 2.47 28.77
C THR A 2 -3.63 2.93 27.73
N ALA A 3 -2.35 3.01 28.08
CA ALA A 3 -1.26 3.42 27.17
C ALA A 3 -1.25 2.55 25.85
N ALA A 4 -1.66 1.29 25.94
CA ALA A 4 -1.86 0.42 24.78
C ALA A 4 -2.94 0.92 23.79
N GLY A 5 -4.03 1.55 24.29
CA GLY A 5 -5.09 2.07 23.42
C GLY A 5 -4.70 3.32 22.62
N ALA A 6 -3.74 4.12 23.10
CA ALA A 6 -3.27 5.31 22.39
C ALA A 6 -2.35 4.96 21.19
N GLY A 7 -1.57 3.87 21.32
CA GLY A 7 -0.65 3.42 20.27
C GLY A 7 -1.35 2.75 19.07
N LEU A 8 -2.53 2.17 19.27
CA LEU A 8 -3.29 1.48 18.23
C LEU A 8 -4.22 2.39 17.42
N SER A 9 -4.33 3.66 17.75
CA SER A 9 -5.23 4.60 17.06
C SER A 9 -4.92 4.78 15.56
N ARG A 10 -3.67 4.53 15.15
CA ARG A 10 -3.22 4.58 13.76
C ARG A 10 -3.02 3.20 13.12
N PHE A 11 -3.25 2.13 13.87
CA PHE A 11 -3.11 0.78 13.35
C PHE A 11 -4.18 0.48 12.30
N SER A 12 -3.75 -0.05 11.16
CA SER A 12 -4.60 -0.59 10.11
C SER A 12 -4.13 -2.01 9.76
N ILE A 13 -5.06 -2.93 9.60
CA ILE A 13 -4.76 -4.28 9.09
C ILE A 13 -5.04 -4.35 7.60
N ASN A 14 -4.07 -4.77 6.81
CA ASN A 14 -4.30 -5.06 5.39
C ASN A 14 -4.93 -6.46 5.24
N GLN A 15 -5.92 -6.57 4.36
CA GLN A 15 -6.66 -7.80 4.10
C GLN A 15 -5.76 -8.99 3.74
N GLU A 16 -4.66 -8.78 3.03
CA GLU A 16 -3.71 -9.85 2.69
C GLU A 16 -2.97 -10.44 3.91
N THR A 17 -2.88 -9.73 5.01
CA THR A 17 -2.28 -10.27 6.25
C THR A 17 -3.14 -11.39 6.85
N VAL A 18 -4.44 -11.32 6.68
CA VAL A 18 -5.44 -12.30 7.13
C VAL A 18 -6.28 -12.82 5.95
N LYS A 19 -5.62 -13.14 4.86
CA LYS A 19 -6.22 -13.54 3.57
C LYS A 19 -7.13 -14.75 3.64
N GLN A 20 -6.97 -15.61 4.64
CA GLN A 20 -7.86 -16.75 4.91
C GLN A 20 -9.28 -16.31 5.27
N TRP A 21 -9.48 -15.05 5.66
CA TRP A 21 -10.80 -14.48 5.92
C TRP A 21 -11.45 -13.93 4.66
N SER A 22 -12.72 -14.23 4.49
CA SER A 22 -13.59 -13.48 3.59
C SER A 22 -13.77 -12.04 4.10
N LEU A 23 -14.27 -11.14 3.26
CA LEU A 23 -14.49 -9.75 3.67
C LEU A 23 -15.44 -9.62 4.89
N PRO A 24 -16.57 -10.37 5.01
CA PRO A 24 -17.36 -10.37 6.23
C PRO A 24 -16.63 -10.86 7.48
N GLU A 25 -15.80 -11.91 7.36
CA GLU A 25 -14.99 -12.42 8.48
C GLU A 25 -13.92 -11.42 8.91
N LEU A 26 -13.28 -10.72 7.97
CA LEU A 26 -12.36 -9.60 8.26
C LEU A 26 -13.05 -8.52 9.08
N VAL A 27 -14.23 -8.08 8.64
CA VAL A 27 -15.02 -7.04 9.33
C VAL A 27 -15.41 -7.48 10.74
N GLU A 28 -15.88 -8.73 10.90
CA GLU A 28 -16.23 -9.29 12.21
C GLU A 28 -14.99 -9.41 13.12
N GLY A 29 -13.87 -9.91 12.59
CA GLY A 29 -12.61 -10.07 13.31
C GLY A 29 -12.06 -8.72 13.79
N CYS A 30 -12.07 -7.70 12.93
CA CYS A 30 -11.71 -6.33 13.30
C CYS A 30 -12.59 -5.80 14.43
N GLY A 31 -13.91 -5.99 14.35
CA GLY A 31 -14.83 -5.56 15.40
C GLY A 31 -14.55 -6.21 16.75
N LYS A 32 -14.26 -7.52 16.77
CA LYS A 32 -13.91 -8.27 18.00
C LYS A 32 -12.58 -7.80 18.60
N ALA A 33 -11.60 -7.50 17.76
CA ALA A 33 -10.27 -7.04 18.18
C ALA A 33 -10.19 -5.53 18.47
N GLY A 34 -11.26 -4.76 18.22
CA GLY A 34 -11.28 -3.31 18.38
C GLY A 34 -10.46 -2.56 17.32
N VAL A 35 -10.18 -3.20 16.17
CA VAL A 35 -9.52 -2.58 15.02
C VAL A 35 -10.55 -1.78 14.23
N THR A 36 -10.22 -0.53 13.92
CA THR A 36 -11.15 0.40 13.23
C THR A 36 -10.69 0.79 11.82
N GLN A 37 -9.53 0.32 11.38
CA GLN A 37 -8.94 0.70 10.11
C GLN A 37 -8.46 -0.53 9.34
N VAL A 38 -8.73 -0.58 8.03
CA VAL A 38 -8.41 -1.71 7.17
C VAL A 38 -7.91 -1.25 5.80
N GLY A 39 -6.86 -1.89 5.28
CA GLY A 39 -6.49 -1.85 3.88
C GLY A 39 -7.21 -2.95 3.11
N LEU A 40 -7.80 -2.65 1.96
CA LEU A 40 -8.57 -3.62 1.19
C LEU A 40 -7.93 -3.91 -0.16
N TRP A 41 -8.27 -5.08 -0.72
CA TRP A 41 -7.85 -5.49 -2.06
C TRP A 41 -9.03 -5.59 -3.00
N ARG A 42 -8.82 -5.15 -4.27
CA ARG A 42 -9.85 -5.08 -5.30
C ARG A 42 -10.52 -6.42 -5.58
N ALA A 43 -9.74 -7.51 -5.70
CA ALA A 43 -10.31 -8.80 -6.07
C ALA A 43 -11.36 -9.30 -5.07
N PRO A 44 -11.10 -9.38 -3.75
CA PRO A 44 -12.13 -9.73 -2.77
C PRO A 44 -13.30 -8.75 -2.70
N VAL A 45 -13.04 -7.44 -2.89
CA VAL A 45 -14.09 -6.41 -2.93
C VAL A 45 -15.01 -6.61 -4.13
N GLN A 46 -14.44 -6.86 -5.31
CA GLN A 46 -15.19 -7.14 -6.55
C GLN A 46 -16.00 -8.44 -6.43
N GLU A 47 -15.40 -9.51 -5.88
CA GLU A 47 -16.06 -10.80 -5.66
C GLU A 47 -17.26 -10.65 -4.73
N TYR A 48 -17.12 -9.89 -3.65
CA TYR A 48 -18.22 -9.61 -2.73
C TYR A 48 -19.26 -8.64 -3.31
N GLY A 49 -18.85 -7.79 -4.24
CA GLY A 49 -19.60 -6.70 -4.87
C GLY A 49 -19.32 -5.37 -4.19
N VAL A 50 -18.77 -4.41 -4.95
CA VAL A 50 -18.24 -3.11 -4.48
C VAL A 50 -19.23 -2.37 -3.57
N GLU A 51 -20.48 -2.20 -4.00
CA GLU A 51 -21.52 -1.52 -3.23
C GLU A 51 -21.90 -2.24 -1.91
N ARG A 52 -21.83 -3.58 -1.92
CA ARG A 52 -22.08 -4.38 -0.73
C ARG A 52 -20.90 -4.27 0.25
N ALA A 53 -19.67 -4.30 -0.26
CA ALA A 53 -18.45 -4.10 0.52
C ALA A 53 -18.44 -2.72 1.19
N ALA A 54 -18.75 -1.67 0.43
CA ALA A 54 -18.84 -0.30 0.93
C ALA A 54 -19.88 -0.15 2.05
N ARG A 55 -21.04 -0.78 1.91
CA ARG A 55 -22.04 -0.80 2.99
C ARG A 55 -21.54 -1.56 4.22
N LEU A 56 -20.98 -2.76 4.02
CA LEU A 56 -20.52 -3.62 5.10
C LEU A 56 -19.48 -2.92 5.99
N VAL A 57 -18.43 -2.34 5.38
CA VAL A 57 -17.37 -1.64 6.14
C VAL A 57 -17.89 -0.39 6.83
N ARG A 58 -18.77 0.37 6.18
CA ARG A 58 -19.38 1.57 6.76
C ARG A 58 -20.30 1.25 7.95
N GLU A 59 -21.14 0.22 7.83
CA GLU A 59 -22.05 -0.20 8.89
C GLU A 59 -21.32 -0.74 10.11
N ALA A 60 -20.14 -1.35 9.88
CA ALA A 60 -19.25 -1.78 10.96
C ALA A 60 -18.43 -0.64 11.58
N GLY A 61 -18.48 0.58 11.06
CA GLY A 61 -17.70 1.71 11.53
C GLY A 61 -16.22 1.63 11.18
N LEU A 62 -15.85 0.82 10.17
CA LEU A 62 -14.47 0.71 9.71
C LEU A 62 -14.12 1.82 8.71
N THR A 63 -12.88 2.32 8.80
CA THR A 63 -12.29 3.21 7.81
C THR A 63 -11.40 2.40 6.86
N VAL A 64 -11.61 2.53 5.56
CA VAL A 64 -10.73 1.94 4.55
C VAL A 64 -9.55 2.88 4.33
N THR A 65 -8.34 2.44 4.69
CA THR A 65 -7.12 3.24 4.65
C THR A 65 -6.49 3.31 3.28
N SER A 66 -6.60 2.22 2.53
CA SER A 66 -6.09 2.08 1.17
C SER A 66 -6.91 1.06 0.39
N LEU A 67 -6.91 1.18 -0.94
CA LEU A 67 -7.34 0.12 -1.84
C LEU A 67 -6.13 -0.33 -2.67
N CYS A 68 -5.81 -1.59 -2.64
CA CYS A 68 -4.82 -2.25 -3.49
C CYS A 68 -5.55 -3.05 -4.58
N ARG A 69 -5.19 -3.01 -5.81
CA ARG A 69 -4.23 -2.10 -6.40
C ARG A 69 -4.69 -1.62 -7.77
N GLY A 70 -4.29 -0.44 -8.13
CA GLY A 70 -4.20 0.00 -9.51
C GLY A 70 -2.78 -0.23 -10.08
N GLY A 71 -2.47 0.39 -11.20
CA GLY A 71 -1.16 0.39 -11.81
C GLY A 71 -1.05 -0.41 -13.11
N PHE A 72 0.11 -1.09 -13.33
CA PHE A 72 0.45 -1.80 -14.56
C PHE A 72 0.41 -0.90 -15.81
N LEU A 73 1.04 0.28 -15.70
CA LEU A 73 0.97 1.38 -16.65
C LEU A 73 2.15 1.41 -17.64
N THR A 74 2.94 0.33 -17.74
CA THR A 74 4.18 0.28 -18.54
C THR A 74 3.98 -0.15 -19.99
N ALA A 75 2.76 -0.54 -20.38
CA ALA A 75 2.47 -1.04 -21.72
C ALA A 75 2.78 -0.01 -22.81
N SER A 76 3.50 -0.44 -23.86
CA SER A 76 3.82 0.38 -25.04
C SER A 76 2.82 0.19 -26.19
N GLU A 77 2.11 -0.94 -26.21
CA GLU A 77 1.11 -1.25 -27.22
C GLU A 77 -0.18 -0.44 -26.93
N PRO A 78 -0.75 0.27 -27.93
CA PRO A 78 -1.88 1.18 -27.69
C PRO A 78 -3.13 0.52 -27.08
N GLY A 79 -3.47 -0.70 -27.49
CA GLY A 79 -4.64 -1.41 -26.95
C GLY A 79 -4.43 -1.83 -25.49
N ALA A 80 -3.24 -2.33 -25.15
CA ALA A 80 -2.89 -2.69 -23.79
C ALA A 80 -2.83 -1.46 -22.89
N ARG A 81 -2.32 -0.33 -23.40
CA ARG A 81 -2.32 0.96 -22.68
C ARG A 81 -3.75 1.43 -22.39
N ALA A 82 -4.64 1.40 -23.37
CA ALA A 82 -6.04 1.79 -23.20
C ALA A 82 -6.73 0.91 -22.15
N ALA A 83 -6.55 -0.42 -22.22
CA ALA A 83 -7.12 -1.35 -21.25
C ALA A 83 -6.59 -1.09 -19.82
N ALA A 84 -5.30 -0.78 -19.66
CA ALA A 84 -4.73 -0.43 -18.37
C ALA A 84 -5.33 0.87 -17.80
N LEU A 85 -5.53 1.88 -18.63
CA LEU A 85 -6.18 3.14 -18.22
C LEU A 85 -7.64 2.90 -17.78
N ASP A 86 -8.38 2.07 -18.50
CA ASP A 86 -9.77 1.76 -18.15
C ASP A 86 -9.87 0.95 -16.86
N ASP A 87 -8.97 -0.03 -16.64
CA ASP A 87 -8.90 -0.75 -15.35
C ASP A 87 -8.56 0.18 -14.18
N ASN A 88 -7.65 1.15 -14.39
CA ASN A 88 -7.32 2.10 -13.35
C ASN A 88 -8.45 3.11 -13.07
N ARG A 89 -9.25 3.51 -14.07
CA ARG A 89 -10.46 4.29 -13.82
C ARG A 89 -11.47 3.50 -12.99
N ALA A 90 -11.67 2.22 -13.28
CA ALA A 90 -12.50 1.34 -12.46
C ALA A 90 -11.96 1.24 -11.01
N ALA A 91 -10.63 1.09 -10.82
CA ALA A 91 -10.02 1.07 -9.50
C ALA A 91 -10.23 2.37 -8.71
N ILE A 92 -10.19 3.51 -9.39
CA ILE A 92 -10.48 4.83 -8.79
C ILE A 92 -11.95 4.91 -8.35
N ASP A 93 -12.89 4.44 -9.20
CA ASP A 93 -14.31 4.41 -8.86
C ASP A 93 -14.60 3.47 -7.67
N GLU A 94 -13.92 2.31 -7.61
CA GLU A 94 -14.01 1.38 -6.48
C GLU A 94 -13.46 2.00 -5.17
N ALA A 95 -12.33 2.70 -5.24
CA ALA A 95 -11.77 3.42 -4.09
C ALA A 95 -12.72 4.50 -3.58
N ALA A 96 -13.30 5.28 -4.47
CA ALA A 96 -14.29 6.30 -4.13
C ALA A 96 -15.56 5.69 -3.49
N ALA A 97 -16.06 4.57 -4.02
CA ALA A 97 -17.21 3.86 -3.45
C ALA A 97 -16.95 3.35 -2.03
N LEU A 98 -15.72 2.90 -1.76
CA LEU A 98 -15.25 2.48 -0.43
C LEU A 98 -14.93 3.65 0.51
N ALA A 99 -15.06 4.89 0.04
CA ALA A 99 -14.71 6.11 0.77
C ALA A 99 -13.23 6.16 1.22
N THR A 100 -12.33 5.47 0.53
CA THR A 100 -10.89 5.64 0.74
C THR A 100 -10.31 6.69 -0.18
N THR A 101 -9.40 7.49 0.36
CA THR A 101 -8.70 8.54 -0.41
C THR A 101 -7.42 8.03 -1.06
N THR A 102 -7.04 6.78 -0.86
CA THR A 102 -5.74 6.25 -1.31
C THR A 102 -5.91 5.02 -2.18
N LEU A 103 -5.50 5.13 -3.45
CA LEU A 103 -5.34 4.00 -4.36
C LEU A 103 -3.85 3.70 -4.54
N VAL A 104 -3.40 2.55 -4.05
CA VAL A 104 -2.02 2.09 -4.20
C VAL A 104 -1.78 1.64 -5.63
N LEU A 105 -0.68 2.11 -6.25
CA LEU A 105 -0.30 1.79 -7.62
C LEU A 105 0.98 0.96 -7.68
N VAL A 106 0.85 -0.31 -8.06
CA VAL A 106 1.97 -1.14 -8.52
C VAL A 106 2.20 -0.84 -10.00
N SER A 107 3.24 -0.07 -10.30
CA SER A 107 3.39 0.66 -11.56
C SER A 107 3.45 -0.22 -12.82
N GLY A 108 3.81 -1.49 -12.70
CA GLY A 108 4.04 -2.42 -13.80
C GLY A 108 5.51 -2.74 -14.02
N GLY A 109 5.79 -3.98 -14.38
CA GLY A 109 7.13 -4.44 -14.74
C GLY A 109 7.56 -4.00 -16.12
N LEU A 110 8.78 -4.33 -16.50
CA LEU A 110 9.29 -4.07 -17.85
C LEU A 110 8.56 -5.02 -18.84
N PRO A 111 7.91 -4.48 -19.88
CA PRO A 111 7.20 -5.32 -20.84
C PRO A 111 8.11 -6.37 -21.49
N ALA A 112 7.56 -7.54 -21.83
CA ALA A 112 8.32 -8.63 -22.42
C ALA A 112 9.03 -8.18 -23.70
N GLY A 113 10.35 -8.39 -23.75
CA GLY A 113 11.20 -7.96 -24.88
C GLY A 113 11.62 -6.48 -24.86
N ASP A 114 11.04 -5.66 -23.99
CA ASP A 114 11.47 -4.28 -23.78
C ASP A 114 12.79 -4.25 -22.98
N ARG A 115 13.64 -3.28 -23.28
CA ARG A 115 14.92 -3.04 -22.59
C ARG A 115 15.05 -1.59 -22.11
N ASP A 116 14.02 -0.77 -22.38
CA ASP A 116 14.00 0.63 -22.04
C ASP A 116 13.28 0.88 -20.72
N LEU A 117 14.04 0.75 -19.63
CA LEU A 117 13.54 1.00 -18.28
C LEU A 117 13.13 2.48 -18.08
N HIS A 118 13.83 3.40 -18.73
CA HIS A 118 13.51 4.83 -18.65
C HIS A 118 12.19 5.11 -19.38
N GLY A 119 12.04 4.65 -20.62
CA GLY A 119 10.78 4.80 -21.36
C GLY A 119 9.60 4.13 -20.68
N ALA A 120 9.81 3.00 -19.98
CA ALA A 120 8.76 2.40 -19.17
C ALA A 120 8.28 3.34 -18.05
N ARG A 121 9.19 4.06 -17.38
CA ARG A 121 8.83 5.06 -16.36
C ARG A 121 8.15 6.29 -16.96
N GLU A 122 8.56 6.74 -18.16
CA GLU A 122 7.86 7.84 -18.84
C GLU A 122 6.43 7.46 -19.21
N ARG A 123 6.18 6.22 -19.66
CA ARG A 123 4.81 5.73 -19.91
C ARG A 123 3.94 5.75 -18.64
N ILE A 124 4.52 5.49 -17.46
CA ILE A 124 3.81 5.65 -16.18
C ILE A 124 3.43 7.13 -15.97
N ALA A 125 4.36 8.06 -16.18
CA ALA A 125 4.08 9.49 -16.03
C ALA A 125 2.98 9.98 -16.98
N GLU A 126 3.00 9.52 -18.23
CA GLU A 126 1.94 9.81 -19.21
C GLU A 126 0.58 9.28 -18.77
N ALA A 127 0.53 8.04 -18.26
CA ALA A 127 -0.71 7.45 -17.76
C ALA A 127 -1.23 8.18 -16.51
N LEU A 128 -0.34 8.56 -15.58
CA LEU A 128 -0.70 9.38 -14.42
C LEU A 128 -1.29 10.73 -14.83
N ALA A 129 -0.77 11.37 -15.89
CA ALA A 129 -1.30 12.63 -16.39
C ALA A 129 -2.76 12.51 -16.88
N GLU A 130 -3.17 11.32 -17.36
CA GLU A 130 -4.56 11.06 -17.74
C GLU A 130 -5.44 10.65 -16.54
N LEU A 131 -4.87 9.95 -15.56
CA LEU A 131 -5.64 9.41 -14.43
C LEU A 131 -5.78 10.39 -13.26
N ALA A 132 -4.79 11.24 -13.02
CA ALA A 132 -4.78 12.11 -11.84
C ALA A 132 -5.96 13.10 -11.80
N PRO A 133 -6.35 13.76 -12.90
CA PRO A 133 -7.56 14.59 -12.89
C PRO A 133 -8.84 13.79 -12.57
N TYR A 134 -8.95 12.58 -13.13
CA TYR A 134 -10.10 11.70 -12.90
C TYR A 134 -10.18 11.25 -11.43
N ALA A 135 -9.04 10.91 -10.82
CA ALA A 135 -8.95 10.53 -9.43
C ALA A 135 -9.29 11.70 -8.49
N ARG A 136 -8.76 12.89 -8.78
CA ARG A 136 -9.05 14.11 -8.01
C ARG A 136 -10.56 14.42 -7.96
N GLU A 137 -11.26 14.32 -9.11
CA GLU A 137 -12.72 14.54 -9.16
C GLU A 137 -13.50 13.59 -8.25
N ARG A 138 -12.90 12.46 -7.89
CA ARG A 138 -13.47 11.42 -7.01
C ARG A 138 -12.93 11.45 -5.59
N GLY A 139 -12.07 12.42 -5.28
CA GLY A 139 -11.43 12.52 -3.97
C GLY A 139 -10.40 11.42 -3.69
N VAL A 140 -9.86 10.80 -4.75
CA VAL A 140 -8.86 9.72 -4.64
C VAL A 140 -7.49 10.24 -5.02
N ARG A 141 -6.48 9.93 -4.20
CA ARG A 141 -5.07 10.19 -4.44
C ARG A 141 -4.38 8.94 -4.96
N LEU A 142 -3.65 9.07 -6.05
CA LEU A 142 -2.86 7.98 -6.62
C LEU A 142 -1.54 7.84 -5.87
N ALA A 143 -1.27 6.71 -5.24
CA ALA A 143 -0.10 6.48 -4.42
C ALA A 143 0.89 5.53 -5.12
N ILE A 144 2.00 6.05 -5.64
CA ILE A 144 3.02 5.24 -6.32
C ILE A 144 3.77 4.43 -5.28
N GLU A 145 3.73 3.11 -5.39
CA GLU A 145 4.47 2.21 -4.54
C GLU A 145 5.78 1.77 -5.24
N PRO A 146 6.96 2.13 -4.71
CA PRO A 146 8.21 1.54 -5.16
C PRO A 146 8.32 0.11 -4.63
N LEU A 147 8.62 -0.86 -5.51
CA LEU A 147 8.84 -2.24 -5.13
C LEU A 147 10.32 -2.61 -5.18
N HIS A 148 10.74 -3.55 -4.33
CA HIS A 148 12.11 -4.07 -4.33
C HIS A 148 12.59 -4.42 -5.74
N PRO A 149 13.84 -4.13 -6.13
CA PRO A 149 14.36 -4.30 -7.50
C PRO A 149 14.16 -5.70 -8.08
N MET A 150 14.01 -6.73 -7.24
CA MET A 150 13.71 -8.09 -7.71
C MET A 150 12.40 -8.20 -8.51
N PHE A 151 11.51 -7.21 -8.39
CA PHE A 151 10.22 -7.16 -9.08
C PHE A 151 10.24 -6.28 -10.34
N ALA A 152 11.42 -5.79 -10.78
CA ALA A 152 11.50 -4.85 -11.89
C ALA A 152 11.05 -5.45 -13.23
N SER A 153 11.17 -6.77 -13.39
CA SER A 153 10.81 -7.47 -14.63
C SER A 153 9.31 -7.78 -14.77
N ASP A 154 8.59 -7.92 -13.65
CA ASP A 154 7.23 -8.46 -13.71
C ASP A 154 6.17 -7.58 -13.02
N ARG A 155 6.58 -6.74 -12.06
CA ARG A 155 5.63 -5.96 -11.26
C ARG A 155 5.86 -4.46 -11.26
N CYS A 156 7.12 -3.99 -11.09
CA CYS A 156 7.34 -2.58 -10.86
C CYS A 156 8.72 -2.10 -11.31
N VAL A 157 8.76 -1.21 -12.28
CA VAL A 157 10.00 -0.57 -12.76
C VAL A 157 10.44 0.60 -11.87
N VAL A 158 9.66 0.97 -10.86
CA VAL A 158 9.97 1.97 -9.85
C VAL A 158 10.45 1.24 -8.61
N SER A 159 11.73 1.35 -8.26
CA SER A 159 12.35 0.48 -7.26
C SER A 159 12.92 1.20 -6.04
N THR A 160 12.91 2.53 -6.03
CA THR A 160 13.33 3.35 -4.89
C THR A 160 12.31 4.43 -4.60
N LEU A 161 12.28 4.88 -3.34
CA LEU A 161 11.41 6.00 -2.96
C LEU A 161 11.75 7.27 -3.75
N GLY A 162 13.04 7.51 -4.04
CA GLY A 162 13.49 8.62 -4.87
C GLY A 162 12.88 8.60 -6.28
N GLN A 163 12.85 7.41 -6.93
CA GLN A 163 12.23 7.27 -8.26
C GLN A 163 10.71 7.49 -8.22
N ALA A 164 10.03 7.03 -7.16
CA ALA A 164 8.60 7.28 -6.98
C ALA A 164 8.32 8.79 -6.81
N LEU A 165 9.16 9.49 -6.03
CA LEU A 165 9.07 10.94 -5.84
C LEU A 165 9.34 11.70 -7.13
N ASP A 166 10.33 11.32 -7.94
CA ASP A 166 10.63 11.95 -9.23
C ASP A 166 9.43 11.89 -10.19
N LEU A 167 8.62 10.85 -10.11
CA LEU A 167 7.35 10.74 -10.84
C LEU A 167 6.26 11.57 -10.18
N ALA A 168 6.06 11.44 -8.87
CA ALA A 168 4.97 12.09 -8.15
C ALA A 168 5.09 13.62 -8.16
N GLU A 169 6.29 14.16 -8.15
CA GLU A 169 6.55 15.62 -8.15
C GLU A 169 6.20 16.32 -9.47
N ARG A 170 5.92 15.57 -10.52
CA ARG A 170 5.36 16.11 -11.77
C ARG A 170 3.89 16.54 -11.65
N PHE A 171 3.22 16.20 -10.53
CA PHE A 171 1.80 16.41 -10.28
C PHE A 171 1.59 17.18 -8.96
N PRO A 172 0.41 17.80 -8.78
CA PRO A 172 0.00 18.36 -7.49
C PRO A 172 0.11 17.33 -6.36
N VAL A 173 0.46 17.80 -5.16
CA VAL A 173 0.70 16.91 -4.00
C VAL A 173 -0.56 16.15 -3.59
N GLU A 174 -1.72 16.74 -3.77
CA GLU A 174 -3.02 16.16 -3.48
C GLU A 174 -3.48 15.10 -4.49
N GLU A 175 -2.89 15.08 -5.69
CA GLU A 175 -3.27 14.15 -6.76
C GLU A 175 -2.41 12.89 -6.76
N VAL A 176 -1.08 13.06 -6.59
CA VAL A 176 -0.12 11.95 -6.64
C VAL A 176 0.80 11.98 -5.43
N GLY A 177 0.78 10.89 -4.68
CA GLY A 177 1.67 10.64 -3.56
C GLY A 177 2.49 9.37 -3.75
N VAL A 178 3.16 8.95 -2.69
CA VAL A 178 3.99 7.75 -2.64
C VAL A 178 3.60 6.87 -1.45
N VAL A 179 3.85 5.58 -1.58
CA VAL A 179 3.78 4.63 -0.47
C VAL A 179 5.17 4.45 0.12
N VAL A 180 5.26 4.47 1.43
CA VAL A 180 6.43 4.02 2.18
C VAL A 180 6.11 2.61 2.68
N ASP A 181 6.58 1.57 1.96
CA ASP A 181 6.45 0.17 2.38
C ASP A 181 7.82 -0.37 2.81
N THR A 182 7.93 -0.75 4.08
CA THR A 182 9.19 -1.19 4.66
C THR A 182 9.76 -2.43 3.97
N TYR A 183 8.93 -3.38 3.54
CA TYR A 183 9.39 -4.57 2.83
C TYR A 183 10.12 -4.27 1.53
N HIS A 184 9.69 -3.23 0.85
CA HIS A 184 10.18 -2.91 -0.48
C HIS A 184 11.39 -1.98 -0.51
N ILE A 185 11.57 -1.12 0.51
CA ILE A 185 12.59 -0.06 0.47
C ILE A 185 13.56 -0.04 1.67
N TRP A 186 13.51 -1.04 2.55
CA TRP A 186 14.39 -1.08 3.73
C TRP A 186 15.89 -1.12 3.41
N TRP A 187 16.24 -1.68 2.28
CA TRP A 187 17.59 -1.85 1.75
C TRP A 187 18.19 -0.59 1.12
N ASP A 188 17.37 0.41 0.80
CA ASP A 188 17.79 1.64 0.11
C ASP A 188 18.45 2.61 1.09
N ASP A 189 19.76 2.82 0.94
CA ASP A 189 20.54 3.73 1.78
C ASP A 189 20.03 5.18 1.72
N THR A 190 19.26 5.54 0.68
CA THR A 190 18.70 6.88 0.49
C THR A 190 17.30 7.04 1.07
N VAL A 191 16.70 5.99 1.65
CA VAL A 191 15.31 5.98 2.10
C VAL A 191 14.98 7.08 3.10
N ALA A 192 15.88 7.35 4.06
CA ALA A 192 15.66 8.42 5.05
C ALA A 192 15.58 9.81 4.40
N ALA A 193 16.45 10.09 3.43
CA ALA A 193 16.38 11.32 2.66
C ALA A 193 15.12 11.40 1.78
N GLY A 194 14.71 10.27 1.22
CA GLY A 194 13.46 10.15 0.45
C GLY A 194 12.22 10.44 1.31
N ILE A 195 12.13 9.87 2.52
CA ILE A 195 11.03 10.13 3.47
C ILE A 195 10.99 11.61 3.86
N ALA A 196 12.14 12.20 4.18
CA ALA A 196 12.22 13.63 4.51
C ALA A 196 11.78 14.52 3.33
N ARG A 197 12.20 14.18 2.09
CA ARG A 197 11.80 14.86 0.86
C ARG A 197 10.28 14.77 0.64
N ALA A 198 9.69 13.60 0.86
CA ALA A 198 8.26 13.40 0.74
C ALA A 198 7.48 14.27 1.72
N GLY A 199 7.91 14.31 3.00
CA GLY A 199 7.29 15.12 4.04
C GLY A 199 7.40 16.62 3.80
N ALA A 200 8.53 17.09 3.26
CA ALA A 200 8.75 18.50 2.98
C ALA A 200 7.83 19.09 1.88
N ALA A 201 7.11 18.24 1.14
CA ALA A 201 6.23 18.67 0.05
C ALA A 201 4.92 19.33 0.53
N GLY A 202 4.58 19.27 1.82
CA GLY A 202 3.36 19.87 2.36
C GLY A 202 3.04 19.44 3.79
N PRO A 203 1.92 19.86 4.34
CA PRO A 203 1.44 19.41 5.66
C PRO A 203 1.09 17.92 5.66
N ASP A 204 0.90 17.37 6.87
CA ASP A 204 0.41 15.99 7.10
C ASP A 204 1.22 14.90 6.36
N GLY A 205 2.56 15.06 6.33
CA GLY A 205 3.46 14.14 5.64
C GLY A 205 3.60 14.37 4.15
N GLY A 206 3.07 15.47 3.63
CA GLY A 206 3.27 15.92 2.25
C GLY A 206 2.86 14.88 1.22
N ARG A 207 3.84 14.24 0.55
CA ARG A 207 3.58 13.21 -0.47
C ARG A 207 3.44 11.79 0.07
N ILE A 208 3.61 11.54 1.36
CA ILE A 208 3.36 10.22 1.94
C ILE A 208 1.85 9.97 1.96
N ALA A 209 1.37 9.12 1.08
CA ALA A 209 -0.06 8.77 0.97
C ALA A 209 -0.43 7.53 1.79
N ALA A 210 0.52 6.60 1.98
CA ALA A 210 0.38 5.42 2.81
C ALA A 210 1.72 5.04 3.44
N PHE A 211 1.65 4.42 4.63
CA PHE A 211 2.78 3.83 5.31
C PHE A 211 2.45 2.38 5.66
N GLN A 212 3.19 1.43 5.05
CA GLN A 212 2.96 0.01 5.17
C GLN A 212 4.15 -0.69 5.84
N LEU A 213 3.84 -1.65 6.70
CA LEU A 213 4.79 -2.41 7.48
C LEU A 213 4.73 -3.90 7.15
N ALA A 214 5.86 -4.47 6.87
CA ALA A 214 6.18 -5.89 6.94
C ALA A 214 7.67 -6.04 7.19
N ASP A 215 8.10 -7.21 7.67
CA ASP A 215 9.51 -7.47 7.90
C ASP A 215 10.14 -8.29 6.77
N TRP A 216 11.47 -8.24 6.69
CA TRP A 216 12.28 -8.94 5.71
C TRP A 216 13.03 -10.08 6.37
N ILE A 217 12.60 -11.32 6.14
CA ILE A 217 13.22 -12.52 6.69
C ILE A 217 14.34 -13.05 5.81
N THR A 218 15.33 -13.69 6.42
CA THR A 218 16.43 -14.35 5.71
C THR A 218 16.61 -15.78 6.23
N PRO A 219 16.90 -16.76 5.33
CA PRO A 219 16.96 -16.63 3.86
C PRO A 219 15.57 -16.34 3.28
N LEU A 220 15.53 -15.61 2.13
CA LEU A 220 14.28 -15.43 1.42
C LEU A 220 13.74 -16.78 0.94
N PRO A 221 12.44 -17.06 1.14
CA PRO A 221 11.84 -18.26 0.59
C PRO A 221 11.77 -18.23 -0.94
N ALA A 222 11.63 -19.40 -1.55
CA ALA A 222 11.23 -19.49 -2.95
C ALA A 222 9.83 -18.85 -3.09
N GLY A 223 9.63 -18.00 -4.10
CA GLY A 223 8.40 -17.23 -4.22
C GLY A 223 8.37 -16.02 -3.28
N VAL A 224 9.40 -15.19 -3.39
CA VAL A 224 9.68 -13.99 -2.57
C VAL A 224 8.49 -13.08 -2.28
N LEU A 225 7.46 -13.05 -3.13
CA LEU A 225 6.25 -12.27 -2.87
C LEU A 225 5.54 -12.70 -1.59
N LEU A 226 5.56 -14.00 -1.29
CA LEU A 226 4.87 -14.63 -0.15
C LEU A 226 5.79 -14.84 1.05
N GLY A 227 6.95 -14.20 1.05
CA GLY A 227 7.99 -14.37 2.05
C GLY A 227 8.16 -13.17 2.98
N ARG A 228 7.13 -12.33 3.13
CA ARG A 228 7.18 -11.23 4.11
C ARG A 228 7.18 -11.80 5.52
N GLY A 229 7.98 -11.20 6.40
CA GLY A 229 8.06 -11.57 7.81
C GLY A 229 6.98 -10.90 8.65
N GLN A 230 6.61 -11.56 9.77
CA GLN A 230 5.90 -10.91 10.86
C GLN A 230 6.79 -9.80 11.46
N LEU A 231 6.18 -8.76 12.01
CA LEU A 231 6.91 -7.65 12.57
C LEU A 231 7.87 -8.14 13.68
N GLY A 232 9.16 -7.84 13.53
CA GLY A 232 10.24 -8.25 14.43
C GLY A 232 10.88 -9.61 14.14
N ASP A 233 10.47 -10.33 13.09
CA ASP A 233 11.09 -11.59 12.69
C ASP A 233 12.31 -11.43 11.77
N GLY A 234 12.50 -10.24 11.22
CA GLY A 234 13.46 -10.01 10.17
C GLY A 234 14.50 -8.93 10.45
N SER A 235 14.94 -8.28 9.39
CA SER A 235 16.07 -7.35 9.39
C SER A 235 15.67 -5.89 9.34
N VAL A 236 14.38 -5.57 9.22
CA VAL A 236 13.91 -4.18 9.09
C VAL A 236 13.87 -3.49 10.45
N ASP A 237 14.52 -2.35 10.56
CA ASP A 237 14.36 -1.48 11.74
C ASP A 237 13.03 -0.70 11.64
N LEU A 238 11.94 -1.37 12.03
CA LEU A 238 10.57 -0.87 11.91
C LEU A 238 10.34 0.40 12.74
N ARG A 239 10.95 0.49 13.95
CA ARG A 239 10.86 1.70 14.78
C ARG A 239 11.54 2.89 14.12
N ARG A 240 12.70 2.67 13.53
CA ARG A 240 13.39 3.73 12.79
C ARG A 240 12.55 4.23 11.62
N PHE A 241 11.92 3.33 10.85
CA PHE A 241 11.00 3.75 9.78
C PHE A 241 9.83 4.56 10.33
N ARG A 242 9.25 4.12 11.44
CA ARG A 242 8.17 4.84 12.11
C ARG A 242 8.61 6.24 12.53
N GLU A 243 9.78 6.36 13.17
CA GLU A 243 10.34 7.65 13.60
C GLU A 243 10.62 8.59 12.42
N LEU A 244 11.14 8.06 11.31
CA LEU A 244 11.39 8.83 10.09
C LEU A 244 10.09 9.36 9.50
N VAL A 245 9.07 8.53 9.39
CA VAL A 245 7.76 8.89 8.82
C VAL A 245 7.02 9.87 9.72
N ASP A 246 7.05 9.69 11.04
CA ASP A 246 6.46 10.62 12.01
C ASP A 246 7.21 11.97 11.99
N THR A 247 8.55 11.96 11.92
CA THR A 247 9.38 13.19 11.79
C THR A 247 9.10 13.94 10.49
N ALA A 248 8.75 13.22 9.42
CA ALA A 248 8.31 13.80 8.16
C ALA A 248 6.90 14.41 8.22
N GLY A 249 6.22 14.32 9.37
CA GLY A 249 4.91 14.90 9.62
C GLY A 249 3.71 14.03 9.22
N TYR A 250 3.93 12.77 8.83
CA TYR A 250 2.81 11.88 8.49
C TYR A 250 2.06 11.40 9.73
N THR A 251 0.79 11.74 9.81
CA THR A 251 -0.11 11.41 10.92
C THR A 251 -1.17 10.36 10.55
N GLY A 252 -1.15 9.89 9.31
CA GLY A 252 -2.10 8.90 8.78
C GLY A 252 -1.92 7.50 9.36
N PRO A 253 -2.70 6.55 8.83
CA PRO A 253 -2.66 5.14 9.24
C PRO A 253 -1.28 4.49 9.08
N VAL A 254 -1.01 3.50 9.92
CA VAL A 254 0.13 2.59 9.80
C VAL A 254 -0.44 1.21 9.52
N GLU A 255 -0.30 0.78 8.28
CA GLU A 255 -0.94 -0.42 7.75
C GLU A 255 0.02 -1.60 7.80
N VAL A 256 -0.40 -2.71 8.40
CA VAL A 256 0.39 -3.97 8.41
C VAL A 256 -0.06 -4.83 7.26
N GLU A 257 0.86 -5.08 6.29
CA GLU A 257 0.60 -5.84 5.07
C GLU A 257 1.61 -6.98 4.91
N ILE A 258 1.19 -8.20 5.27
CA ILE A 258 2.07 -9.37 5.29
C ILE A 258 1.55 -10.46 4.36
N PHE A 259 2.26 -10.65 3.23
CA PHE A 259 2.04 -11.78 2.33
C PHE A 259 2.85 -12.97 2.81
N ASN A 260 2.19 -13.94 3.50
CA ASN A 260 2.87 -15.10 4.05
C ASN A 260 1.93 -16.32 4.11
N GLU A 261 2.26 -17.38 3.36
CA GLU A 261 1.46 -18.60 3.33
C GLU A 261 1.36 -19.29 4.70
N GLY A 262 2.38 -19.15 5.55
CA GLY A 262 2.37 -19.70 6.90
C GLY A 262 1.35 -19.00 7.80
N LEU A 263 1.16 -17.68 7.63
CA LEU A 263 0.10 -16.94 8.34
C LEU A 263 -1.28 -17.30 7.80
N TRP A 264 -1.43 -17.45 6.49
CA TRP A 264 -2.71 -17.79 5.87
C TRP A 264 -3.20 -19.21 6.20
N ALA A 265 -2.30 -20.10 6.62
CA ALA A 265 -2.64 -21.46 7.06
C ALA A 265 -3.13 -21.53 8.52
N ARG A 266 -3.07 -20.42 9.26
CA ARG A 266 -3.45 -20.32 10.68
C ARG A 266 -4.86 -19.75 10.84
N ASP A 267 -5.38 -19.85 12.07
CA ASP A 267 -6.61 -19.12 12.43
C ASP A 267 -6.41 -17.62 12.33
N GLY A 268 -7.32 -16.92 11.67
CA GLY A 268 -7.18 -15.48 11.39
C GLY A 268 -7.28 -14.62 12.64
N ALA A 269 -8.01 -15.05 13.68
CA ALA A 269 -8.10 -14.30 14.92
C ALA A 269 -6.80 -14.40 15.72
N GLU A 270 -6.16 -15.56 15.76
CA GLU A 270 -4.83 -15.73 16.34
C GLU A 270 -3.78 -14.89 15.61
N VAL A 271 -3.85 -14.87 14.26
CA VAL A 271 -2.94 -14.03 13.45
C VAL A 271 -3.13 -12.54 13.74
N LEU A 272 -4.37 -12.06 13.81
CA LEU A 272 -4.65 -10.65 14.09
C LEU A 272 -4.19 -10.26 15.51
N GLU A 273 -4.42 -11.12 16.51
CA GLU A 273 -3.95 -10.88 17.89
C GLU A 273 -2.42 -10.77 17.94
N GLU A 274 -1.72 -11.72 17.30
CA GLU A 274 -0.25 -11.69 17.23
C GLU A 274 0.25 -10.44 16.50
N VAL A 275 -0.38 -10.03 15.41
CA VAL A 275 -0.01 -8.80 14.67
C VAL A 275 -0.14 -7.57 15.56
N LEU A 276 -1.20 -7.46 16.35
CA LEU A 276 -1.40 -6.35 17.28
C LEU A 276 -0.32 -6.31 18.37
N GLU A 277 0.02 -7.46 18.96
CA GLU A 277 1.09 -7.57 19.95
C GLU A 277 2.45 -7.16 19.37
N ARG A 278 2.78 -7.68 18.18
CA ARG A 278 4.03 -7.38 17.49
C ARG A 278 4.12 -5.92 17.02
N TYR A 279 3.02 -5.36 16.55
CA TYR A 279 2.95 -3.94 16.22
C TYR A 279 3.27 -3.08 17.45
N ALA A 280 2.69 -3.39 18.60
CA ALA A 280 3.00 -2.69 19.84
C ALA A 280 4.46 -2.86 20.28
N ALA A 281 5.04 -4.04 20.06
CA ALA A 281 6.41 -4.35 20.47
C ALA A 281 7.48 -3.79 19.53
N HIS A 282 7.21 -3.69 18.22
CA HIS A 282 8.24 -3.41 17.19
C HIS A 282 8.02 -2.15 16.37
N ALA A 283 6.81 -1.56 16.39
CA ALA A 283 6.47 -0.38 15.58
C ALA A 283 6.01 0.84 16.38
N LEU A 284 5.88 0.71 17.72
CA LEU A 284 5.55 1.82 18.64
C LEU A 284 6.74 2.31 19.45
#